data_2bde04f74cb8c17e7b24ceebe412fe5c
#
_entry.id   2bde04f74cb8c17e7b24ceebe412fe5c
#
_cell.length_a   1.000
_cell.length_b   1.000
_cell.length_c   1.000
_cell.angle_alpha   90.00
_cell.angle_beta   90.00
_cell.angle_gamma   90.00
#
_symmetry.space_group_name_H-M   'P 1'
#
loop_
_entity.id
_entity.type
_entity.pdbx_description
1 polymer ?
#
loop_
_entity_poly.entity_id
_entity_poly.type
_entity_poly.pdbx_seq_one_letter_code
_entity_poly.pdbx_strand_id
1 'polypeptide(L)'
;MQTKHPVKKQSWKPGNMLFPVPVVLVSCGGTKEWKPNLITIAWAGTVCTNPPMLSISVRPERHSYDIIKQTGEFVVNLPTVKQAKATDWCGVVSGRDHDKFEKTGLTPAPALEVGCPIALECPVNIECRVTQTLGLGSHVMFIAEVVAVQVSENLIDAKGKLCLEKAGLIAYLHGAYVALGSYLDHFGFSVRKKPVKAPAKSLPRRRK
;
A
#
# COMPACT_ATOMS: atom_id res chain seq x y z
N MET A 1 -28.98 0.23 30.12
CA MET A 1 -28.54 -1.13 29.77
C MET A 1 -28.76 -1.32 28.28
N GLN A 2 -27.71 -1.36 27.45
CA GLN A 2 -27.85 -1.72 26.03
C GLN A 2 -28.14 -3.23 25.96
N THR A 3 -29.32 -3.61 25.51
CA THR A 3 -29.66 -5.00 25.19
C THR A 3 -28.73 -5.49 24.12
N LYS A 4 -27.77 -6.34 24.50
CA LYS A 4 -26.91 -7.03 23.52
C LYS A 4 -27.77 -8.01 22.71
N HIS A 5 -28.32 -7.56 21.61
CA HIS A 5 -28.89 -8.50 20.64
C HIS A 5 -27.79 -9.49 20.21
N PRO A 6 -28.02 -10.80 20.29
CA PRO A 6 -27.03 -11.77 19.87
C PRO A 6 -26.74 -11.57 18.38
N VAL A 7 -25.47 -11.39 18.03
CA VAL A 7 -25.04 -11.28 16.63
C VAL A 7 -25.25 -12.64 15.96
N LYS A 8 -26.20 -12.72 15.04
CA LYS A 8 -26.42 -13.92 14.23
C LYS A 8 -25.37 -13.97 13.11
N LYS A 9 -24.77 -15.13 12.91
CA LYS A 9 -23.83 -15.39 11.81
C LYS A 9 -24.41 -16.46 10.90
N GLN A 10 -24.15 -16.31 9.60
CA GLN A 10 -24.48 -17.30 8.59
C GLN A 10 -23.18 -17.96 8.10
N SER A 11 -23.22 -19.28 7.87
CA SER A 11 -22.11 -19.99 7.26
C SER A 11 -21.96 -19.58 5.79
N TRP A 12 -20.73 -19.37 5.34
CA TRP A 12 -20.39 -19.02 3.97
C TRP A 12 -19.39 -20.02 3.40
N LYS A 13 -19.40 -20.24 2.09
CA LYS A 13 -18.41 -21.11 1.45
C LYS A 13 -16.99 -20.49 1.57
N PRO A 14 -15.92 -21.33 1.61
CA PRO A 14 -14.55 -20.82 1.59
C PRO A 14 -14.28 -19.91 0.39
N GLY A 15 -13.59 -18.81 0.61
CA GLY A 15 -13.27 -17.81 -0.40
C GLY A 15 -12.34 -16.72 0.11
N ASN A 16 -11.95 -15.81 -0.77
CA ASN A 16 -11.06 -14.70 -0.48
C ASN A 16 -11.82 -13.61 0.31
N MET A 17 -11.83 -13.71 1.63
CA MET A 17 -12.62 -12.84 2.51
C MET A 17 -11.77 -11.96 3.43
N LEU A 18 -10.45 -11.94 3.23
CA LEU A 18 -9.57 -11.03 3.99
C LEU A 18 -9.62 -9.65 3.36
N PHE A 19 -10.51 -8.79 3.87
CA PHE A 19 -10.70 -7.42 3.42
C PHE A 19 -10.86 -6.45 4.61
N PRO A 20 -10.54 -5.14 4.44
CA PRO A 20 -9.93 -4.54 3.25
C PRO A 20 -8.47 -4.94 3.09
N VAL A 21 -7.98 -4.91 1.86
CA VAL A 21 -6.56 -5.09 1.54
C VAL A 21 -6.01 -3.82 0.88
N PRO A 22 -4.68 -3.58 0.91
CA PRO A 22 -4.11 -2.52 0.10
C PRO A 22 -4.41 -2.78 -1.37
N VAL A 23 -4.53 -1.73 -2.15
CA VAL A 23 -4.48 -1.80 -3.60
C VAL A 23 -3.32 -0.95 -4.07
N VAL A 24 -2.44 -1.52 -4.86
CA VAL A 24 -1.18 -0.87 -5.24
C VAL A 24 -0.98 -0.92 -6.75
N LEU A 25 -0.30 0.08 -7.29
CA LEU A 25 0.25 0.06 -8.64
C LEU A 25 1.67 -0.49 -8.57
N VAL A 26 1.91 -1.63 -9.19
CA VAL A 26 3.26 -2.19 -9.28
C VAL A 26 3.85 -1.82 -10.63
N SER A 27 4.96 -1.10 -10.63
CA SER A 27 5.75 -0.84 -11.84
C SER A 27 6.89 -1.84 -11.98
N CYS A 28 7.21 -2.18 -13.22
CA CYS A 28 8.26 -3.11 -13.60
C CYS A 28 8.76 -2.79 -15.02
N GLY A 29 9.85 -3.39 -15.46
CA GLY A 29 10.47 -3.13 -16.76
C GLY A 29 11.32 -1.86 -16.72
N GLY A 30 11.42 -1.13 -17.85
CA GLY A 30 12.34 0.00 -17.99
C GLY A 30 13.76 -0.43 -18.37
N THR A 31 13.95 -1.66 -18.82
CA THR A 31 15.21 -2.20 -19.32
C THR A 31 15.28 -2.12 -20.85
N LYS A 32 16.39 -2.55 -21.43
CA LYS A 32 16.52 -2.65 -22.91
C LYS A 32 15.51 -3.63 -23.52
N GLU A 33 15.15 -4.68 -22.76
CA GLU A 33 14.26 -5.76 -23.23
C GLU A 33 12.79 -5.49 -22.91
N TRP A 34 12.52 -4.80 -21.81
CA TRP A 34 11.19 -4.57 -21.29
C TRP A 34 10.88 -3.08 -21.12
N LYS A 35 9.88 -2.59 -21.85
CA LYS A 35 9.35 -1.23 -21.62
C LYS A 35 8.80 -1.08 -20.22
N PRO A 36 8.75 0.15 -19.67
CA PRO A 36 8.04 0.44 -18.43
C PRO A 36 6.60 -0.07 -18.48
N ASN A 37 6.15 -0.75 -17.43
CA ASN A 37 4.80 -1.27 -17.35
C ASN A 37 4.22 -1.11 -15.93
N LEU A 38 2.90 -1.06 -15.83
CA LEU A 38 2.13 -0.99 -14.59
C LEU A 38 1.15 -2.16 -14.49
N ILE A 39 0.95 -2.67 -13.28
CA ILE A 39 -0.14 -3.60 -12.96
C ILE A 39 -0.75 -3.23 -11.60
N THR A 40 -2.06 -3.36 -11.48
CA THR A 40 -2.74 -3.22 -10.20
C THR A 40 -2.79 -4.54 -9.46
N ILE A 41 -2.37 -4.53 -8.22
CA ILE A 41 -2.32 -5.71 -7.35
C ILE A 41 -3.02 -5.38 -6.03
N ALA A 42 -3.95 -6.26 -5.64
CA ALA A 42 -4.60 -6.26 -4.32
C ALA A 42 -4.03 -7.37 -3.40
N TRP A 43 -3.40 -8.38 -3.98
CA TRP A 43 -2.71 -9.41 -3.20
C TRP A 43 -1.27 -8.98 -2.92
N ALA A 44 -1.12 -7.98 -2.02
CA ALA A 44 0.15 -7.42 -1.57
C ALA A 44 0.15 -7.26 -0.04
N GLY A 45 1.29 -7.40 0.60
CA GLY A 45 1.40 -7.20 2.03
C GLY A 45 2.83 -7.25 2.55
N THR A 46 3.05 -6.61 3.71
CA THR A 46 4.30 -6.71 4.46
C THR A 46 4.42 -8.11 5.08
N VAL A 47 5.57 -8.76 4.93
CA VAL A 47 5.82 -10.11 5.43
C VAL A 47 6.91 -10.19 6.50
N CYS A 48 7.83 -9.21 6.54
CA CYS A 48 8.88 -9.15 7.55
C CYS A 48 9.25 -7.69 7.85
N THR A 49 9.66 -7.44 9.10
CA THR A 49 10.09 -6.11 9.54
C THR A 49 11.60 -5.94 9.49
N ASN A 50 12.34 -7.00 9.79
CA ASN A 50 13.81 -6.98 9.80
C ASN A 50 14.36 -8.32 9.28
N PRO A 51 14.89 -8.37 8.05
CA PRO A 51 14.93 -7.26 7.10
C PRO A 51 13.52 -6.82 6.65
N PRO A 52 13.34 -5.58 6.14
CA PRO A 52 12.04 -5.14 5.65
C PRO A 52 11.68 -5.87 4.36
N MET A 53 10.57 -6.61 4.36
CA MET A 53 10.13 -7.40 3.23
C MET A 53 8.63 -7.30 3.01
N LEU A 54 8.23 -7.37 1.75
CA LEU A 54 6.85 -7.47 1.34
C LEU A 54 6.66 -8.57 0.29
N SER A 55 5.42 -8.93 0.04
CA SER A 55 5.05 -9.85 -1.04
C SER A 55 4.01 -9.23 -1.96
N ILE A 56 4.06 -9.66 -3.23
CA ILE A 56 3.00 -9.46 -4.21
C ILE A 56 2.67 -10.79 -4.86
N SER A 57 1.40 -11.05 -5.16
CA SER A 57 1.00 -12.26 -5.89
C SER A 57 0.45 -11.88 -7.26
N VAL A 58 1.05 -12.43 -8.30
CA VAL A 58 0.77 -12.14 -9.70
C VAL A 58 0.34 -13.41 -10.41
N ARG A 59 -0.67 -13.32 -11.26
CA ARG A 59 -1.08 -14.47 -12.08
C ARG A 59 -0.13 -14.64 -13.26
N PRO A 60 0.31 -15.87 -13.61
CA PRO A 60 1.29 -16.10 -14.67
C PRO A 60 0.90 -15.56 -16.06
N GLU A 61 -0.39 -15.48 -16.36
CA GLU A 61 -0.88 -14.94 -17.64
C GLU A 61 -0.75 -13.42 -17.76
N ARG A 62 -0.47 -12.70 -16.67
CA ARG A 62 -0.27 -11.24 -16.69
C ARG A 62 1.08 -10.88 -17.27
N HIS A 63 1.11 -9.89 -18.15
CA HIS A 63 2.34 -9.40 -18.79
C HIS A 63 3.45 -9.05 -17.78
N SER A 64 3.11 -8.43 -16.66
CA SER A 64 4.06 -8.07 -15.61
C SER A 64 4.71 -9.26 -14.93
N TYR A 65 4.11 -10.46 -14.99
CA TYR A 65 4.68 -11.67 -14.41
C TYR A 65 6.04 -12.02 -15.04
N ASP A 66 6.08 -12.08 -16.39
CA ASP A 66 7.30 -12.42 -17.12
C ASP A 66 8.39 -11.37 -16.84
N ILE A 67 8.01 -10.09 -16.83
CA ILE A 67 8.92 -8.98 -16.55
C ILE A 67 9.54 -9.13 -15.17
N ILE A 68 8.73 -9.25 -14.12
CA ILE A 68 9.21 -9.34 -12.73
C ILE A 68 10.04 -10.62 -12.53
N LYS A 69 9.62 -11.75 -13.12
CA LYS A 69 10.34 -13.01 -13.03
C LYS A 69 11.74 -12.91 -13.67
N GLN A 70 11.86 -12.18 -14.75
CA GLN A 70 13.13 -12.04 -15.48
C GLN A 70 14.03 -10.98 -14.86
N THR A 71 13.49 -9.84 -14.47
CA THR A 71 14.28 -8.72 -13.91
C THR A 71 14.60 -8.89 -12.43
N GLY A 72 13.78 -9.62 -11.69
CA GLY A 72 13.90 -9.75 -10.23
C GLY A 72 13.59 -8.46 -9.48
N GLU A 73 13.01 -7.45 -10.12
CA GLU A 73 12.80 -6.13 -9.53
C GLU A 73 11.40 -5.60 -9.83
N PHE A 74 10.86 -4.81 -8.89
CA PHE A 74 9.63 -4.06 -9.07
C PHE A 74 9.54 -2.91 -8.06
N VAL A 75 8.64 -1.94 -8.32
CA VAL A 75 8.31 -0.90 -7.35
C VAL A 75 6.83 -0.98 -7.00
N VAL A 76 6.52 -0.95 -5.71
CA VAL A 76 5.15 -0.80 -5.20
C VAL A 76 4.87 0.69 -5.02
N ASN A 77 3.96 1.23 -5.83
CA ASN A 77 3.53 2.61 -5.76
C ASN A 77 2.16 2.67 -5.07
N LEU A 78 2.02 3.45 -4.01
CA LEU A 78 0.76 3.58 -3.26
C LEU A 78 -0.13 4.64 -3.91
N PRO A 79 -1.24 4.25 -4.59
CA PRO A 79 -2.13 5.21 -5.23
C PRO A 79 -3.04 5.90 -4.22
N THR A 80 -3.47 7.12 -4.56
CA THR A 80 -4.45 7.90 -3.82
C THR A 80 -5.82 7.85 -4.52
N VAL A 81 -6.82 8.47 -3.91
CA VAL A 81 -8.14 8.68 -4.53
C VAL A 81 -8.02 9.31 -5.93
N LYS A 82 -7.04 10.18 -6.16
CA LYS A 82 -6.81 10.81 -7.47
C LYS A 82 -6.41 9.81 -8.56
N GLN A 83 -5.67 8.76 -8.21
CA GLN A 83 -5.24 7.71 -9.13
C GLN A 83 -6.21 6.52 -9.21
N ALA A 84 -7.37 6.55 -8.53
CA ALA A 84 -8.29 5.41 -8.49
C ALA A 84 -8.68 4.90 -9.87
N LYS A 85 -9.00 5.79 -10.83
CA LYS A 85 -9.32 5.43 -12.22
C LYS A 85 -8.14 4.78 -12.94
N ALA A 86 -6.95 5.31 -12.78
CA ALA A 86 -5.71 4.73 -13.34
C ALA A 86 -5.42 3.37 -12.74
N THR A 87 -5.64 3.24 -11.42
CA THR A 87 -5.46 1.98 -10.69
C THR A 87 -6.41 0.90 -11.22
N ASP A 88 -7.69 1.20 -11.38
CA ASP A 88 -8.64 0.26 -11.95
C ASP A 88 -8.23 -0.16 -13.37
N TRP A 89 -7.97 0.81 -14.24
CA TRP A 89 -7.61 0.57 -15.63
C TRP A 89 -6.35 -0.30 -15.78
N CYS A 90 -5.30 -0.05 -14.98
CA CYS A 90 -4.08 -0.85 -14.97
C CYS A 90 -4.29 -2.30 -14.53
N GLY A 91 -5.35 -2.58 -13.77
CA GLY A 91 -5.74 -3.93 -13.34
C GLY A 91 -6.46 -4.74 -14.41
N VAL A 92 -7.19 -4.05 -15.30
CA VAL A 92 -8.05 -4.66 -16.34
C VAL A 92 -7.29 -4.86 -17.65
N VAL A 93 -6.58 -3.84 -18.12
CA VAL A 93 -5.97 -3.80 -19.45
C VAL A 93 -4.56 -4.41 -19.44
N SER A 94 -4.15 -5.07 -20.53
CA SER A 94 -2.82 -5.65 -20.68
C SER A 94 -1.77 -4.64 -21.13
N GLY A 95 -0.56 -4.70 -20.53
CA GLY A 95 0.60 -3.95 -21.00
C GLY A 95 1.23 -4.50 -22.28
N ARG A 96 0.76 -5.66 -22.79
CA ARG A 96 1.13 -6.14 -24.14
C ARG A 96 0.53 -5.25 -25.22
N ASP A 97 -0.64 -4.69 -24.98
CA ASP A 97 -1.43 -3.99 -25.97
C ASP A 97 -1.37 -2.47 -25.81
N HIS A 98 -0.99 -1.98 -24.64
CA HIS A 98 -1.03 -0.56 -24.31
C HIS A 98 0.18 -0.12 -23.47
N ASP A 99 0.70 1.08 -23.77
CA ASP A 99 1.57 1.80 -22.84
C ASP A 99 0.72 2.34 -21.68
N LYS A 100 0.89 1.77 -20.49
CA LYS A 100 0.06 2.09 -19.35
C LYS A 100 0.41 3.42 -18.70
N PHE A 101 1.65 3.84 -18.75
CA PHE A 101 2.04 5.16 -18.26
C PHE A 101 1.42 6.25 -19.13
N GLU A 102 1.57 6.14 -20.46
CA GLU A 102 0.96 7.09 -21.39
C GLU A 102 -0.57 7.17 -21.24
N LYS A 103 -1.25 6.02 -21.25
CA LYS A 103 -2.72 5.99 -21.22
C LYS A 103 -3.33 6.45 -19.90
N THR A 104 -2.62 6.33 -18.80
CA THR A 104 -3.09 6.79 -17.48
C THR A 104 -2.66 8.20 -17.14
N GLY A 105 -1.70 8.76 -17.90
CA GLY A 105 -1.09 10.05 -17.61
C GLY A 105 -0.17 10.03 -16.38
N LEU A 106 0.23 8.83 -15.92
CA LEU A 106 1.23 8.69 -14.87
C LEU A 106 2.63 8.83 -15.45
N THR A 107 3.51 9.50 -14.72
CA THR A 107 4.87 9.79 -15.16
C THR A 107 5.84 8.73 -14.64
N PRO A 108 6.51 7.97 -15.53
CA PRO A 108 7.60 7.11 -15.11
C PRO A 108 8.81 7.98 -14.74
N ALA A 109 9.30 7.84 -13.52
CA ALA A 109 10.51 8.53 -13.05
C ALA A 109 11.55 7.52 -12.56
N PRO A 110 12.85 7.87 -12.53
CA PRO A 110 13.89 6.97 -12.06
C PRO A 110 13.68 6.54 -10.60
N ALA A 111 13.90 5.28 -10.33
CA ALA A 111 14.06 4.75 -8.98
C ALA A 111 15.49 5.02 -8.46
N LEU A 112 15.74 4.80 -7.17
CA LEU A 112 17.04 5.00 -6.52
C LEU A 112 17.93 3.76 -6.64
N GLU A 113 17.36 2.58 -6.41
CA GLU A 113 18.11 1.33 -6.22
C GLU A 113 17.77 0.24 -7.25
N VAL A 114 16.63 0.36 -7.94
CA VAL A 114 16.18 -0.64 -8.93
C VAL A 114 16.09 -0.05 -10.33
N GLY A 115 16.15 -0.92 -11.35
CA GLY A 115 16.11 -0.49 -12.75
C GLY A 115 14.71 -0.12 -13.26
N CYS A 116 13.65 -0.53 -12.58
CA CYS A 116 12.28 -0.22 -12.98
C CYS A 116 11.82 1.14 -12.43
N PRO A 117 10.95 1.89 -13.17
CA PRO A 117 10.57 3.24 -12.77
C PRO A 117 9.58 3.27 -11.62
N ILE A 118 9.55 4.38 -10.89
CA ILE A 118 8.45 4.75 -10.00
C ILE A 118 7.30 5.39 -10.79
N ALA A 119 6.09 5.40 -10.24
CA ALA A 119 4.98 6.24 -10.69
C ALA A 119 5.00 7.52 -9.86
N LEU A 120 5.44 8.64 -10.45
CA LEU A 120 5.80 9.88 -9.74
C LEU A 120 4.63 10.48 -8.96
N GLU A 121 3.39 10.36 -9.45
CA GLU A 121 2.19 10.91 -8.81
C GLU A 121 1.73 10.11 -7.59
N CYS A 122 2.28 8.92 -7.36
CA CYS A 122 2.02 8.15 -6.16
C CYS A 122 2.88 8.67 -5.01
N PRO A 123 2.30 9.03 -3.86
CA PRO A 123 3.02 9.70 -2.78
C PRO A 123 4.04 8.83 -2.04
N VAL A 124 4.01 7.52 -2.24
CA VAL A 124 4.98 6.57 -1.69
C VAL A 124 5.32 5.53 -2.75
N ASN A 125 6.62 5.33 -2.95
CA ASN A 125 7.18 4.35 -3.88
C ASN A 125 8.15 3.46 -3.11
N ILE A 126 7.93 2.15 -3.12
CA ILE A 126 8.67 1.15 -2.36
C ILE A 126 9.41 0.27 -3.36
N GLU A 127 10.73 0.39 -3.41
CA GLU A 127 11.59 -0.32 -4.34
C GLU A 127 11.97 -1.69 -3.80
N CYS A 128 11.83 -2.72 -4.61
CA CYS A 128 11.89 -4.10 -4.18
C CYS A 128 12.77 -4.97 -5.08
N ARG A 129 13.60 -5.82 -4.46
CA ARG A 129 14.30 -6.94 -5.10
C ARG A 129 13.73 -8.27 -4.66
N VAL A 130 13.37 -9.09 -5.62
CA VAL A 130 12.81 -10.42 -5.36
C VAL A 130 13.88 -11.32 -4.73
N THR A 131 13.54 -11.93 -3.60
CA THR A 131 14.41 -12.88 -2.91
C THR A 131 13.89 -14.31 -3.03
N GLN A 132 12.57 -14.49 -3.13
CA GLN A 132 11.93 -15.81 -3.24
C GLN A 132 10.71 -15.74 -4.14
N THR A 133 10.40 -16.87 -4.77
CA THR A 133 9.23 -17.02 -5.63
C THR A 133 8.52 -18.31 -5.27
N LEU A 134 7.19 -18.22 -5.03
CA LEU A 134 6.36 -19.34 -4.59
C LEU A 134 5.16 -19.53 -5.52
N GLY A 135 5.03 -20.71 -6.12
CA GLY A 135 3.85 -21.11 -6.88
C GLY A 135 2.69 -21.51 -5.97
N LEU A 136 1.55 -20.84 -6.07
CA LEU A 136 0.38 -21.02 -5.21
C LEU A 136 -0.90 -21.38 -6.02
N GLY A 137 -0.77 -22.17 -7.05
CA GLY A 137 -1.89 -22.48 -7.96
C GLY A 137 -2.13 -21.37 -8.96
N SER A 138 -3.23 -20.60 -8.84
CA SER A 138 -3.56 -19.52 -9.80
C SER A 138 -2.62 -18.31 -9.75
N HIS A 139 -1.82 -18.17 -8.72
CA HIS A 139 -0.89 -17.06 -8.53
C HIS A 139 0.50 -17.56 -8.19
N VAL A 140 1.49 -16.76 -8.55
CA VAL A 140 2.86 -16.87 -8.09
C VAL A 140 3.13 -15.71 -7.15
N MET A 141 3.56 -15.99 -5.93
CA MET A 141 3.96 -14.98 -4.95
C MET A 141 5.45 -14.67 -5.12
N PHE A 142 5.76 -13.40 -5.30
CA PHE A 142 7.10 -12.84 -5.21
C PHE A 142 7.28 -12.25 -3.82
N ILE A 143 8.24 -12.76 -3.06
CA ILE A 143 8.69 -12.22 -1.78
C ILE A 143 9.92 -11.39 -2.08
N ALA A 144 9.95 -10.14 -1.65
CA ALA A 144 10.99 -9.20 -2.00
C ALA A 144 11.47 -8.40 -0.79
N GLU A 145 12.75 -8.12 -0.76
CA GLU A 145 13.36 -7.16 0.16
C GLU A 145 13.06 -5.74 -0.30
N VAL A 146 12.72 -4.85 0.63
CA VAL A 146 12.58 -3.42 0.38
C VAL A 146 13.97 -2.79 0.43
N VAL A 147 14.45 -2.32 -0.71
CA VAL A 147 15.81 -1.76 -0.85
C VAL A 147 15.84 -0.23 -0.77
N ALA A 148 14.74 0.44 -1.11
CA ALA A 148 14.58 1.89 -0.94
C ALA A 148 13.10 2.26 -0.80
N VAL A 149 12.83 3.42 -0.21
CA VAL A 149 11.49 4.02 -0.15
C VAL A 149 11.59 5.51 -0.44
N GLN A 150 10.82 5.97 -1.41
CA GLN A 150 10.65 7.39 -1.71
C GLN A 150 9.28 7.85 -1.20
N VAL A 151 9.21 9.03 -0.59
CA VAL A 151 7.97 9.63 -0.10
C VAL A 151 7.86 11.07 -0.54
N SER A 152 6.65 11.52 -0.85
CA SER A 152 6.40 12.92 -1.20
C SER A 152 6.69 13.83 0.00
N GLU A 153 7.42 14.93 -0.23
CA GLU A 153 7.84 15.87 0.82
C GLU A 153 6.66 16.46 1.61
N ASN A 154 5.53 16.67 0.96
CA ASN A 154 4.31 17.18 1.60
C ASN A 154 3.69 16.23 2.64
N LEU A 155 4.15 14.98 2.71
CA LEU A 155 3.78 14.03 3.76
C LEU A 155 4.73 14.07 4.96
N ILE A 156 5.79 14.84 4.90
CA ILE A 156 6.75 14.99 6.01
C ILE A 156 6.43 16.30 6.74
N ASP A 157 6.18 16.20 8.05
CA ASP A 157 5.92 17.40 8.86
C ASP A 157 7.21 18.18 9.17
N ALA A 158 7.08 19.35 9.77
CA ALA A 158 8.20 20.22 10.14
C ALA A 158 9.19 19.56 11.14
N LYS A 159 8.84 18.43 11.75
CA LYS A 159 9.68 17.65 12.66
C LYS A 159 10.32 16.43 12.00
N GLY A 160 10.14 16.27 10.68
CA GLY A 160 10.64 15.11 9.93
C GLY A 160 9.79 13.83 10.09
N LYS A 161 8.57 13.92 10.65
CA LYS A 161 7.68 12.78 10.82
C LYS A 161 6.84 12.56 9.57
N LEU A 162 6.80 11.32 9.08
CA LEU A 162 5.89 10.90 8.00
C LEU A 162 4.43 10.89 8.48
N CYS A 163 3.57 11.64 7.80
CA CYS A 163 2.13 11.77 8.07
C CYS A 163 1.33 11.04 6.97
N LEU A 164 1.43 9.72 6.93
CA LEU A 164 0.84 8.89 5.86
C LEU A 164 -0.69 8.97 5.83
N GLU A 165 -1.32 9.28 6.96
CA GLU A 165 -2.77 9.52 7.08
C GLU A 165 -3.27 10.68 6.21
N LYS A 166 -2.38 11.58 5.77
CA LYS A 166 -2.70 12.70 4.89
C LYS A 166 -2.61 12.36 3.40
N ALA A 167 -2.09 11.19 3.07
CA ALA A 167 -1.82 10.82 1.68
C ALA A 167 -3.10 10.60 0.85
N GLY A 168 -4.23 10.30 1.48
CA GLY A 168 -5.48 10.00 0.79
C GLY A 168 -5.45 8.67 0.04
N LEU A 169 -4.78 7.67 0.63
CA LEU A 169 -4.64 6.33 0.06
C LEU A 169 -5.99 5.64 -0.10
N ILE A 170 -6.03 4.63 -0.96
CA ILE A 170 -7.21 3.81 -1.22
C ILE A 170 -6.96 2.35 -0.81
N ALA A 171 -8.05 1.62 -0.56
CA ALA A 171 -8.04 0.20 -0.28
C ALA A 171 -9.01 -0.54 -1.22
N TYR A 172 -8.81 -1.85 -1.35
CA TYR A 172 -9.71 -2.73 -2.08
C TYR A 172 -10.60 -3.51 -1.14
N LEU A 173 -11.91 -3.46 -1.38
CA LEU A 173 -12.93 -4.11 -0.57
C LEU A 173 -13.86 -4.93 -1.46
N HIS A 174 -13.57 -6.23 -1.62
CA HIS A 174 -14.41 -7.21 -2.29
C HIS A 174 -15.04 -6.73 -3.64
N GLY A 175 -14.20 -6.29 -4.56
CA GLY A 175 -14.63 -5.80 -5.88
C GLY A 175 -14.85 -4.29 -5.96
N ALA A 176 -14.57 -3.53 -4.90
CA ALA A 176 -14.71 -2.08 -4.87
C ALA A 176 -13.43 -1.39 -4.39
N TYR A 177 -13.18 -0.18 -4.88
CA TYR A 177 -12.16 0.71 -4.34
C TYR A 177 -12.81 1.64 -3.32
N VAL A 178 -12.16 1.80 -2.16
CA VAL A 178 -12.67 2.65 -1.09
C VAL A 178 -11.57 3.60 -0.61
N ALA A 179 -11.95 4.83 -0.28
CA ALA A 179 -11.06 5.75 0.43
C ALA A 179 -10.93 5.31 1.89
N LEU A 180 -9.76 5.57 2.50
CA LEU A 180 -9.60 5.39 3.94
C LEU A 180 -10.47 6.40 4.68
N GLY A 181 -11.08 5.96 5.78
CA GLY A 181 -11.95 6.79 6.61
C GLY A 181 -11.18 7.71 7.57
N SER A 182 -11.88 8.20 8.59
CA SER A 182 -11.32 9.08 9.60
C SER A 182 -10.23 8.38 10.42
N TYR A 183 -9.21 9.14 10.80
CA TYR A 183 -8.22 8.71 11.77
C TYR A 183 -8.90 8.37 13.12
N LEU A 184 -8.60 7.20 13.65
CA LEU A 184 -9.18 6.74 14.92
C LEU A 184 -8.32 7.14 16.11
N ASP A 185 -7.09 6.63 16.18
CA ASP A 185 -6.07 6.96 17.19
C ASP A 185 -4.74 6.29 16.79
N HIS A 186 -3.66 6.55 17.54
CA HIS A 186 -2.35 5.95 17.32
C HIS A 186 -2.23 4.56 17.97
N PHE A 187 -1.27 3.79 17.49
CA PHE A 187 -0.96 2.46 18.06
C PHE A 187 -0.69 2.57 19.57
N GLY A 188 -1.30 1.68 20.36
CA GLY A 188 -1.18 1.65 21.82
C GLY A 188 -2.15 2.57 22.58
N PHE A 189 -3.06 3.27 21.89
CA PHE A 189 -4.02 4.17 22.54
C PHE A 189 -4.89 3.48 23.60
N SER A 190 -5.21 2.19 23.42
CA SER A 190 -6.08 1.41 24.31
C SER A 190 -5.47 1.16 25.71
N VAL A 191 -4.15 1.18 25.80
CA VAL A 191 -3.39 0.93 27.04
C VAL A 191 -2.75 2.19 27.62
N ARG A 192 -3.01 3.36 27.02
CA ARG A 192 -2.50 4.65 27.50
C ARG A 192 -3.05 4.95 28.89
N LYS A 193 -2.19 5.14 29.87
CA LYS A 193 -2.60 5.66 31.18
C LYS A 193 -3.17 7.07 31.01
N LYS A 194 -4.39 7.30 31.54
CA LYS A 194 -4.95 8.65 31.56
C LYS A 194 -3.99 9.57 32.33
N PRO A 195 -3.67 10.77 31.85
CA PRO A 195 -2.85 11.70 32.61
C PRO A 195 -3.51 11.92 33.96
N VAL A 196 -2.75 11.70 35.04
CA VAL A 196 -3.19 12.02 36.41
C VAL A 196 -3.45 13.53 36.44
N LYS A 197 -4.69 13.96 36.61
CA LYS A 197 -5.00 15.38 36.81
C LYS A 197 -4.14 15.87 37.94
N ALA A 198 -3.23 16.79 37.68
CA ALA A 198 -2.49 17.46 38.77
C ALA A 198 -3.50 18.04 39.77
N PRO A 199 -3.30 17.87 41.08
CA PRO A 199 -4.20 18.44 42.08
C PRO A 199 -4.30 19.94 41.82
N ALA A 200 -5.53 20.45 41.80
CA ALA A 200 -5.81 21.88 41.67
C ALA A 200 -4.96 22.63 42.72
N LYS A 201 -4.07 23.52 42.28
CA LYS A 201 -3.34 24.39 43.22
C LYS A 201 -4.36 25.18 44.01
N SER A 202 -4.44 24.93 45.32
CA SER A 202 -5.23 25.71 46.23
C SER A 202 -4.76 27.16 46.20
N LEU A 203 -5.66 28.07 45.82
CA LEU A 203 -5.39 29.51 45.88
C LEU A 203 -5.01 29.90 47.31
N PRO A 204 -3.97 30.71 47.54
CA PRO A 204 -3.61 31.17 48.86
C PRO A 204 -4.78 31.97 49.47
N ARG A 205 -5.23 31.56 50.66
CA ARG A 205 -6.24 32.31 51.42
C ARG A 205 -5.68 33.72 51.67
N ARG A 206 -6.36 34.73 51.12
CA ARG A 206 -6.13 36.13 51.55
C ARG A 206 -6.39 36.24 53.03
N ARG A 207 -5.35 36.53 53.82
CA ARG A 207 -5.51 36.98 55.20
C ARG A 207 -6.12 38.37 55.17
N LYS A 208 -7.18 38.54 55.97
CA LYS A 208 -7.77 39.86 56.33
C LYS A 208 -6.87 40.56 57.34
#